data_f620e94812eec8342fed3cbcb2db1728
#
_entry.id   f620e94812eec8342fed3cbcb2db1728
#
_cell.length_a   1.000
_cell.length_b   1.000
_cell.length_c   1.000
_cell.angle_alpha   90.00
_cell.angle_beta   90.00
_cell.angle_gamma   90.00
#
_symmetry.space_group_name_H-M   'P 1'
#
loop_
_entity.id
_entity.type
_entity.pdbx_description
1 polymer ?
#
loop_
_entity_poly.entity_id
_entity_poly.type
_entity_poly.pdbx_seq_one_letter_code
_entity_poly.pdbx_strand_id
1 'polypeptide(L)'
;MNPDQSELNENKQPLLAHLVELRSRLIKTMIMITLLFVIFYLFADNIYNFLVQPYAHAVEGEVGRRLIFTALHETFFTYIRVALFAALFISLPFLLIQLWIFVAPGLYKNEKNVVVPYLLATPILFILGSALVYYLIMPLAIKFFLYQTLFLLILAILSFFNKAYSNNR
;
A
#
# COMPACT_ATOMS: atom_id res chain seq x y z
N MET A 1 3.12 41.24 -38.48
CA MET A 1 2.77 40.32 -37.40
C MET A 1 2.20 39.08 -38.07
N ASN A 2 2.89 37.94 -37.99
CA ASN A 2 2.56 36.73 -38.76
C ASN A 2 1.29 36.08 -38.20
N PRO A 3 0.22 35.87 -38.97
CA PRO A 3 -1.04 35.28 -38.49
C PRO A 3 -0.85 33.88 -37.86
N ASP A 4 0.13 33.11 -38.35
CA ASP A 4 0.46 31.78 -37.81
C ASP A 4 0.97 31.78 -36.35
N GLN A 5 1.59 32.88 -35.92
CA GLN A 5 2.10 33.00 -34.53
C GLN A 5 1.01 33.38 -33.53
N SER A 6 -0.04 34.05 -33.96
CA SER A 6 -1.19 34.38 -33.11
C SER A 6 -2.05 33.13 -32.81
N GLU A 7 -2.34 32.30 -33.83
CA GLU A 7 -3.07 31.05 -33.68
C GLU A 7 -2.31 30.01 -32.84
N LEU A 8 -0.99 29.94 -32.99
CA LEU A 8 -0.14 29.06 -32.17
C LEU A 8 -0.10 29.49 -30.70
N ASN A 9 -0.16 30.80 -30.42
CA ASN A 9 -0.19 31.31 -29.06
C ASN A 9 -1.57 31.13 -28.40
N GLU A 10 -2.65 31.29 -29.16
CA GLU A 10 -4.03 31.12 -28.68
C GLU A 10 -4.31 29.67 -28.28
N ASN A 11 -3.81 28.70 -29.03
CA ASN A 11 -3.90 27.24 -28.68
C ASN A 11 -2.98 26.81 -27.53
N LYS A 12 -1.91 27.52 -27.24
CA LYS A 12 -0.99 27.23 -26.13
C LYS A 12 -1.52 27.73 -24.78
N GLN A 13 -2.30 28.79 -24.74
CA GLN A 13 -2.85 29.36 -23.50
C GLN A 13 -3.73 28.39 -22.72
N PRO A 14 -4.70 27.66 -23.31
CA PRO A 14 -5.54 26.72 -22.59
C PRO A 14 -4.75 25.52 -22.06
N LEU A 15 -3.72 25.04 -22.79
CA LEU A 15 -2.85 23.96 -22.34
C LEU A 15 -1.98 24.37 -21.15
N LEU A 16 -1.41 25.57 -21.18
CA LEU A 16 -0.62 26.11 -20.07
C LEU A 16 -1.46 26.33 -18.82
N ALA A 17 -2.68 26.84 -18.97
CA ALA A 17 -3.62 27.01 -17.86
C ALA A 17 -3.95 25.65 -17.21
N HIS A 18 -4.16 24.60 -18.02
CA HIS A 18 -4.45 23.25 -17.53
C HIS A 18 -3.26 22.64 -16.79
N LEU A 19 -2.02 22.87 -17.27
CA LEU A 19 -0.80 22.43 -16.56
C LEU A 19 -0.60 23.15 -15.23
N VAL A 20 -0.91 24.43 -15.14
CA VAL A 20 -0.87 25.20 -13.89
C VAL A 20 -1.92 24.66 -12.89
N GLU A 21 -3.09 24.31 -13.37
CA GLU A 21 -4.12 23.66 -12.55
C GLU A 21 -3.65 22.32 -12.02
N LEU A 22 -3.05 21.46 -12.84
CA LEU A 22 -2.45 20.18 -12.45
C LEU A 22 -1.42 20.37 -11.33
N ARG A 23 -0.49 21.32 -11.49
CA ARG A 23 0.50 21.64 -10.47
C ARG A 23 -0.14 22.01 -9.14
N SER A 24 -1.15 22.89 -9.17
CA SER A 24 -1.84 23.33 -7.96
C SER A 24 -2.53 22.16 -7.24
N ARG A 25 -3.18 21.25 -7.98
CA ARG A 25 -3.83 20.05 -7.44
C ARG A 25 -2.82 19.08 -6.86
N LEU A 26 -1.70 18.85 -7.56
CA LEU A 26 -0.63 17.99 -7.09
C LEU A 26 -0.04 18.50 -5.76
N ILE A 27 0.22 19.81 -5.66
CA ILE A 27 0.72 20.42 -4.42
C ILE A 27 -0.28 20.22 -3.27
N LYS A 28 -1.58 20.44 -3.48
CA LYS A 28 -2.61 20.22 -2.46
C LYS A 28 -2.63 18.76 -1.98
N THR A 29 -2.51 17.82 -2.91
CA THR A 29 -2.46 16.39 -2.61
C THR A 29 -1.22 16.03 -1.81
N MET A 30 -0.06 16.56 -2.19
CA MET A 30 1.20 16.32 -1.46
C MET A 30 1.14 16.88 -0.04
N ILE A 31 0.60 18.08 0.14
CA ILE A 31 0.42 18.68 1.48
C ILE A 31 -0.49 17.79 2.33
N MET A 32 -1.60 17.31 1.78
CA MET A 32 -2.54 16.43 2.49
C MET A 32 -1.88 15.11 2.89
N ILE A 33 -1.15 14.45 1.97
CA ILE A 33 -0.43 13.20 2.26
C ILE A 33 0.62 13.43 3.36
N THR A 34 1.36 14.53 3.29
CA THR A 34 2.38 14.88 4.30
C THR A 34 1.73 15.10 5.67
N LEU A 35 0.61 15.78 5.72
CA LEU A 35 -0.12 16.03 6.96
C LEU A 35 -0.65 14.72 7.56
N LEU A 36 -1.26 13.86 6.74
CA LEU A 36 -1.70 12.52 7.15
C LEU A 36 -0.52 11.66 7.62
N PHE A 37 0.63 11.73 6.93
CA PHE A 37 1.83 11.01 7.35
C PHE A 37 2.28 11.40 8.74
N VAL A 38 2.32 12.69 9.06
CA VAL A 38 2.68 13.17 10.41
C VAL A 38 1.68 12.65 11.45
N ILE A 39 0.38 12.71 11.16
CA ILE A 39 -0.65 12.19 12.06
C ILE A 39 -0.47 10.69 12.29
N PHE A 40 -0.34 9.89 11.22
CA PHE A 40 -0.20 8.44 11.35
C PHE A 40 1.14 8.02 11.95
N TYR A 41 2.17 8.84 11.83
CA TYR A 41 3.44 8.58 12.51
C TYR A 41 3.30 8.65 14.03
N LEU A 42 2.48 9.56 14.56
CA LEU A 42 2.17 9.63 15.99
C LEU A 42 1.41 8.38 16.50
N PHE A 43 0.66 7.72 15.63
CA PHE A 43 -0.10 6.50 15.92
C PHE A 43 0.54 5.23 15.35
N ALA A 44 1.80 5.30 14.89
CA ALA A 44 2.46 4.21 14.18
C ALA A 44 2.54 2.91 14.99
N ASP A 45 2.74 3.01 16.30
CA ASP A 45 2.75 1.84 17.20
C ASP A 45 1.41 1.10 17.21
N ASN A 46 0.30 1.84 17.35
CA ASN A 46 -1.04 1.26 17.35
C ASN A 46 -1.37 0.59 16.01
N ILE A 47 -0.99 1.24 14.91
CA ILE A 47 -1.22 0.71 13.56
C ILE A 47 -0.36 -0.54 13.34
N TYR A 48 0.89 -0.51 13.77
CA TYR A 48 1.79 -1.66 13.69
C TYR A 48 1.23 -2.86 14.46
N ASN A 49 0.81 -2.66 15.70
CA ASN A 49 0.23 -3.71 16.53
C ASN A 49 -1.03 -4.31 15.89
N PHE A 50 -1.88 -3.48 15.31
CA PHE A 50 -3.04 -3.95 14.54
C PHE A 50 -2.62 -4.80 13.32
N LEU A 51 -1.63 -4.36 12.53
CA LEU A 51 -1.17 -5.10 11.36
C LEU A 51 -0.55 -6.46 11.71
N VAL A 52 0.11 -6.57 12.87
CA VAL A 52 0.80 -7.79 13.33
C VAL A 52 -0.16 -8.77 14.02
N GLN A 53 -1.34 -8.34 14.41
CA GLN A 53 -2.31 -9.15 15.12
C GLN A 53 -2.63 -10.51 14.45
N PRO A 54 -2.82 -10.62 13.12
CA PRO A 54 -3.06 -11.91 12.47
C PRO A 54 -1.88 -12.87 12.61
N TYR A 55 -0.64 -12.35 12.65
CA TYR A 55 0.54 -13.15 12.91
C TYR A 55 0.55 -13.65 14.36
N ALA A 56 0.28 -12.78 15.33
CA ALA A 56 0.24 -13.16 16.75
C ALA A 56 -0.77 -14.29 16.99
N HIS A 57 -1.98 -14.20 16.44
CA HIS A 57 -2.98 -15.26 16.54
C HIS A 57 -2.59 -16.56 15.82
N ALA A 58 -1.88 -16.47 14.71
CA ALA A 58 -1.45 -17.66 13.97
C ALA A 58 -0.35 -18.47 14.70
N VAL A 59 0.40 -17.81 15.59
CA VAL A 59 1.53 -18.38 16.35
C VAL A 59 1.17 -18.62 17.81
N GLU A 60 -0.06 -18.32 18.23
CA GLU A 60 -0.58 -18.61 19.58
C GLU A 60 -0.45 -20.11 19.90
N GLY A 61 0.30 -20.40 20.97
CA GLY A 61 0.58 -21.77 21.40
C GLY A 61 1.94 -22.33 20.99
N GLU A 62 2.70 -21.67 20.14
CA GLU A 62 4.07 -22.08 19.80
C GLU A 62 5.10 -21.39 20.72
N VAL A 63 5.79 -22.19 21.54
CA VAL A 63 6.79 -21.70 22.49
C VAL A 63 7.99 -21.14 21.74
N GLY A 64 8.33 -19.87 22.01
CA GLY A 64 9.57 -19.24 21.51
C GLY A 64 9.43 -18.42 20.23
N ARG A 65 8.26 -18.34 19.59
CA ARG A 65 8.05 -17.49 18.40
C ARG A 65 7.50 -16.13 18.79
N ARG A 66 8.37 -15.11 18.77
CA ARG A 66 8.02 -13.72 19.02
C ARG A 66 8.63 -12.85 17.94
N LEU A 67 7.90 -11.80 17.52
CA LEU A 67 8.47 -10.74 16.72
C LEU A 67 9.35 -9.89 17.65
N ILE A 68 10.63 -9.83 17.34
CA ILE A 68 11.61 -9.01 18.06
C ILE A 68 12.30 -8.08 17.06
N PHE A 69 12.48 -6.83 17.45
CA PHE A 69 13.37 -5.93 16.72
C PHE A 69 14.80 -6.18 17.19
N THR A 70 15.68 -6.49 16.25
CA THR A 70 17.08 -6.78 16.55
C THR A 70 17.93 -5.52 16.64
N ALA A 71 17.49 -4.43 16.03
CA ALA A 71 18.20 -3.17 16.00
C ALA A 71 17.26 -1.97 16.11
N LEU A 72 17.69 -0.91 16.77
CA LEU A 72 16.92 0.31 17.00
C LEU A 72 16.46 0.99 15.69
N HIS A 73 17.31 0.99 14.67
CA HIS A 73 16.98 1.56 13.37
C HIS A 73 15.86 0.78 12.64
N GLU A 74 15.73 -0.51 12.89
CA GLU A 74 14.70 -1.36 12.31
C GLU A 74 13.30 -0.92 12.73
N THR A 75 13.10 -0.65 14.02
CA THR A 75 11.84 -0.12 14.56
C THR A 75 11.49 1.24 13.95
N PHE A 76 12.47 2.13 13.87
CA PHE A 76 12.29 3.48 13.31
C PHE A 76 11.84 3.42 11.84
N PHE A 77 12.54 2.68 11.00
CA PHE A 77 12.16 2.53 9.59
C PHE A 77 10.82 1.81 9.41
N THR A 78 10.50 0.87 10.28
CA THR A 78 9.20 0.18 10.25
C THR A 78 8.07 1.16 10.53
N TYR A 79 8.19 2.02 11.54
CA TYR A 79 7.17 3.02 11.86
C TYR A 79 7.00 4.07 10.75
N ILE A 80 8.10 4.50 10.12
CA ILE A 80 8.03 5.39 8.95
C ILE A 80 7.25 4.71 7.80
N ARG A 81 7.57 3.46 7.49
CA ARG A 81 6.88 2.71 6.43
C ARG A 81 5.40 2.53 6.73
N VAL A 82 5.06 2.09 7.93
CA VAL A 82 3.67 1.91 8.37
C VAL A 82 2.90 3.21 8.26
N ALA A 83 3.45 4.33 8.77
CA ALA A 83 2.82 5.63 8.70
C ALA A 83 2.63 6.11 7.26
N LEU A 84 3.64 5.91 6.39
CA LEU A 84 3.58 6.29 4.98
C LEU A 84 2.49 5.51 4.23
N PHE A 85 2.45 4.18 4.41
CA PHE A 85 1.43 3.35 3.77
C PHE A 85 0.03 3.68 4.29
N ALA A 86 -0.15 3.91 5.60
CA ALA A 86 -1.42 4.32 6.18
C ALA A 86 -1.88 5.68 5.63
N ALA A 87 -0.97 6.65 5.51
CA ALA A 87 -1.25 7.95 4.93
C ALA A 87 -1.69 7.85 3.47
N LEU A 88 -0.98 7.07 2.65
CA LEU A 88 -1.33 6.83 1.25
C LEU A 88 -2.68 6.12 1.14
N PHE A 89 -2.93 5.11 1.96
CA PHE A 89 -4.16 4.35 1.97
C PHE A 89 -5.39 5.23 2.23
N ILE A 90 -5.33 6.05 3.26
CA ILE A 90 -6.43 6.95 3.64
C ILE A 90 -6.55 8.15 2.69
N SER A 91 -5.46 8.61 2.07
CA SER A 91 -5.49 9.69 1.08
C SER A 91 -6.04 9.26 -0.28
N LEU A 92 -6.16 7.96 -0.56
CA LEU A 92 -6.56 7.41 -1.85
C LEU A 92 -7.90 7.97 -2.38
N PRO A 93 -9.01 8.03 -1.62
CA PRO A 93 -10.24 8.61 -2.10
C PRO A 93 -10.09 10.11 -2.43
N PHE A 94 -9.30 10.85 -1.66
CA PHE A 94 -9.01 12.25 -1.96
C PHE A 94 -8.19 12.42 -3.24
N LEU A 95 -7.17 11.57 -3.44
CA LEU A 95 -6.39 11.50 -4.67
C LEU A 95 -7.29 11.29 -5.89
N LEU A 96 -8.21 10.34 -5.82
CA LEU A 96 -9.15 10.04 -6.89
C LEU A 96 -10.07 11.22 -7.20
N ILE A 97 -10.56 11.93 -6.18
CA ILE A 97 -11.38 13.14 -6.35
C ILE A 97 -10.56 14.24 -7.05
N GLN A 98 -9.32 14.48 -6.65
CA GLN A 98 -8.46 15.49 -7.28
C GLN A 98 -8.15 15.13 -8.75
N LEU A 99 -7.89 13.85 -9.01
CA LEU A 99 -7.69 13.34 -10.37
C LEU A 99 -8.96 13.53 -11.22
N TRP A 100 -10.13 13.20 -10.66
CA TRP A 100 -11.41 13.38 -11.32
C TRP A 100 -11.67 14.83 -11.72
N ILE A 101 -11.52 15.77 -10.79
CA ILE A 101 -11.75 17.19 -11.07
C ILE A 101 -10.79 17.70 -12.16
N PHE A 102 -9.59 17.12 -12.27
CA PHE A 102 -8.64 17.43 -13.32
C PHE A 102 -9.07 16.87 -14.68
N VAL A 103 -9.55 15.64 -14.74
CA VAL A 103 -9.92 14.94 -15.98
C VAL A 103 -11.31 15.34 -16.48
N ALA A 104 -12.24 15.65 -15.56
CA ALA A 104 -13.64 15.94 -15.88
C ALA A 104 -13.89 17.04 -16.92
N PRO A 105 -13.14 18.14 -17.00
CA PRO A 105 -13.34 19.15 -18.04
C PRO A 105 -13.07 18.62 -19.46
N GLY A 106 -12.16 17.63 -19.60
CA GLY A 106 -11.84 17.02 -20.90
C GLY A 106 -12.83 15.96 -21.40
N LEU A 107 -13.80 15.53 -20.58
CA LEU A 107 -14.76 14.48 -20.94
C LEU A 107 -16.10 15.05 -21.43
N TYR A 108 -16.72 14.39 -22.42
CA TYR A 108 -18.09 14.69 -22.87
C TYR A 108 -19.13 14.37 -21.77
N LYS A 109 -20.29 15.02 -21.83
CA LYS A 109 -21.35 14.85 -20.81
C LYS A 109 -21.79 13.39 -20.60
N ASN A 110 -21.86 12.60 -21.67
CA ASN A 110 -22.24 11.19 -21.62
C ASN A 110 -21.15 10.33 -20.96
N GLU A 111 -19.88 10.65 -21.16
CA GLU A 111 -18.74 9.92 -20.59
C GLU A 111 -18.62 10.19 -19.08
N LYS A 112 -18.92 11.40 -18.62
CA LYS A 112 -18.91 11.72 -17.18
C LYS A 112 -19.83 10.82 -16.37
N ASN A 113 -21.01 10.51 -16.87
CA ASN A 113 -21.99 9.67 -16.19
C ASN A 113 -21.51 8.22 -16.05
N VAL A 114 -20.65 7.74 -16.95
CA VAL A 114 -20.07 6.40 -16.90
C VAL A 114 -18.90 6.36 -15.92
N VAL A 115 -18.06 7.39 -15.86
CA VAL A 115 -16.83 7.39 -15.04
C VAL A 115 -17.13 7.61 -13.55
N VAL A 116 -18.18 8.38 -13.20
CA VAL A 116 -18.53 8.64 -11.79
C VAL A 116 -18.76 7.38 -10.95
N PRO A 117 -19.54 6.36 -11.41
CA PRO A 117 -19.70 5.13 -10.63
C PRO A 117 -18.39 4.35 -10.46
N TYR A 118 -17.49 4.33 -11.46
CA TYR A 118 -16.18 3.71 -11.31
C TYR A 118 -15.31 4.43 -10.28
N LEU A 119 -15.37 5.74 -10.24
CA LEU A 119 -14.65 6.55 -9.28
C LEU A 119 -15.07 6.25 -7.83
N LEU A 120 -16.36 6.00 -7.60
CA LEU A 120 -16.88 5.61 -6.29
C LEU A 120 -16.60 4.12 -5.98
N ALA A 121 -16.68 3.25 -6.99
CA ALA A 121 -16.42 1.83 -6.82
C ALA A 121 -14.94 1.54 -6.48
N THR A 122 -14.00 2.31 -7.03
CA THR A 122 -12.56 2.09 -6.84
C THR A 122 -12.12 2.10 -5.37
N PRO A 123 -12.41 3.12 -4.55
CA PRO A 123 -12.01 3.11 -3.14
C PRO A 123 -12.74 2.03 -2.33
N ILE A 124 -13.99 1.72 -2.66
CA ILE A 124 -14.75 0.67 -1.99
C ILE A 124 -14.10 -0.69 -2.26
N LEU A 125 -13.80 -0.98 -3.52
CA LEU A 125 -13.15 -2.21 -3.94
C LEU A 125 -11.73 -2.35 -3.34
N PHE A 126 -11.03 -1.23 -3.22
CA PHE A 126 -9.70 -1.19 -2.60
C PHE A 126 -9.75 -1.53 -1.11
N ILE A 127 -10.70 -0.97 -0.36
CA ILE A 127 -10.92 -1.30 1.06
C ILE A 127 -11.32 -2.77 1.20
N LEU A 128 -12.21 -3.26 0.35
CA LEU A 128 -12.64 -4.66 0.36
C LEU A 128 -11.47 -5.61 0.06
N GLY A 129 -10.64 -5.29 -0.93
CA GLY A 129 -9.44 -6.06 -1.27
C GLY A 129 -8.42 -6.09 -0.14
N SER A 130 -8.19 -4.96 0.53
CA SER A 130 -7.28 -4.91 1.67
C SER A 130 -7.81 -5.69 2.88
N ALA A 131 -9.11 -5.65 3.14
CA ALA A 131 -9.74 -6.46 4.18
C ALA A 131 -9.61 -7.96 3.88
N LEU A 132 -9.80 -8.37 2.62
CA LEU A 132 -9.62 -9.76 2.20
C LEU A 132 -8.16 -10.22 2.40
N VAL A 133 -7.19 -9.39 2.05
CA VAL A 133 -5.76 -9.69 2.26
C VAL A 133 -5.46 -9.85 3.75
N TYR A 134 -5.95 -8.93 4.57
CA TYR A 134 -5.69 -8.92 6.01
C TYR A 134 -6.33 -10.11 6.75
N TYR A 135 -7.60 -10.39 6.49
CA TYR A 135 -8.35 -11.41 7.24
C TYR A 135 -8.23 -12.82 6.66
N LEU A 136 -7.99 -12.97 5.36
CA LEU A 136 -7.97 -14.26 4.69
C LEU A 136 -6.57 -14.67 4.23
N ILE A 137 -5.92 -13.83 3.42
CA ILE A 137 -4.66 -14.21 2.76
C ILE A 137 -3.51 -14.23 3.77
N MET A 138 -3.41 -13.24 4.65
CA MET A 138 -2.31 -13.13 5.60
C MET A 138 -2.24 -14.31 6.58
N PRO A 139 -3.30 -14.71 7.30
CA PRO A 139 -3.24 -15.87 8.19
C PRO A 139 -3.00 -17.19 7.43
N LEU A 140 -3.55 -17.34 6.22
CA LEU A 140 -3.32 -18.52 5.38
C LEU A 140 -1.84 -18.63 4.98
N ALA A 141 -1.25 -17.52 4.51
CA ALA A 141 0.15 -17.47 4.13
C ALA A 141 1.09 -17.77 5.32
N ILE A 142 0.82 -17.19 6.48
CA ILE A 142 1.61 -17.44 7.69
C ILE A 142 1.59 -18.93 8.06
N LYS A 143 0.41 -19.56 8.11
CA LYS A 143 0.28 -21.00 8.38
C LYS A 143 1.02 -21.83 7.34
N PHE A 144 0.89 -21.51 6.05
CA PHE A 144 1.60 -22.21 4.98
C PHE A 144 3.13 -22.19 5.19
N PHE A 145 3.71 -21.04 5.46
CA PHE A 145 5.15 -20.92 5.71
C PHE A 145 5.59 -21.64 6.98
N LEU A 146 4.77 -21.63 8.03
CA LEU A 146 5.06 -22.38 9.26
C LEU A 146 5.14 -23.88 9.00
N TYR A 147 4.15 -24.46 8.31
CA TYR A 147 4.14 -25.89 7.96
C TYR A 147 5.31 -26.26 7.03
N GLN A 148 5.62 -25.43 6.04
CA GLN A 148 6.74 -25.68 5.13
C GLN A 148 8.08 -25.69 5.88
N THR A 149 8.31 -24.78 6.82
CA THR A 149 9.52 -24.73 7.63
C THR A 149 9.65 -25.98 8.50
N LEU A 150 8.58 -26.43 9.11
CA LEU A 150 8.54 -27.63 9.94
C LEU A 150 8.83 -28.89 9.12
N PHE A 151 8.26 -29.00 7.91
CA PHE A 151 8.52 -30.10 6.98
C PHE A 151 9.98 -30.16 6.56
N LEU A 152 10.61 -29.02 6.19
CA LEU A 152 12.03 -28.95 5.83
C LEU A 152 12.94 -29.34 7.00
N LEU A 153 12.59 -28.94 8.23
CA LEU A 153 13.33 -29.29 9.43
C LEU A 153 13.29 -30.81 9.70
N ILE A 154 12.13 -31.44 9.54
CA ILE A 154 11.98 -32.89 9.67
C ILE A 154 12.82 -33.61 8.61
N LEU A 155 12.78 -33.18 7.36
CA LEU A 155 13.62 -33.75 6.29
C LEU A 155 15.10 -33.60 6.57
N ALA A 156 15.54 -32.45 7.09
CA ALA A 156 16.93 -32.23 7.47
C ALA A 156 17.39 -33.16 8.58
N ILE A 157 16.56 -33.35 9.61
CA ILE A 157 16.84 -34.31 10.71
C ILE A 157 16.92 -35.74 10.19
N LEU A 158 15.96 -36.17 9.38
CA LEU A 158 15.95 -37.52 8.78
C LEU A 158 17.19 -37.75 7.91
N SER A 159 17.57 -36.77 7.10
CA SER A 159 18.79 -36.81 6.28
C SER A 159 20.04 -36.93 7.13
N PHE A 160 20.12 -36.18 8.24
CA PHE A 160 21.24 -36.25 9.18
C PHE A 160 21.37 -37.64 9.84
N PHE A 161 20.25 -38.20 10.31
CA PHE A 161 20.23 -39.56 10.89
C PHE A 161 20.62 -40.64 9.86
N ASN A 162 20.09 -40.53 8.63
CA ASN A 162 20.47 -41.48 7.56
C ASN A 162 21.95 -41.41 7.21
N LYS A 163 22.53 -40.21 7.15
CA LYS A 163 23.98 -40.01 6.90
C LYS A 163 24.84 -40.56 8.07
N ALA A 164 24.40 -40.32 9.31
CA ALA A 164 25.10 -40.84 10.50
C ALA A 164 25.09 -42.37 10.53
N TYR A 165 23.94 -42.99 10.18
CA TYR A 165 23.80 -44.44 10.11
C TYR A 165 24.65 -45.06 8.97
N SER A 166 24.68 -44.42 7.81
CA SER A 166 25.49 -44.86 6.66
C SER A 166 27.00 -44.80 6.92
N ASN A 167 27.45 -43.83 7.70
CA ASN A 167 28.88 -43.65 8.00
C ASN A 167 29.41 -44.59 9.09
N ASN A 168 28.52 -45.32 9.76
CA ASN A 168 28.82 -46.25 10.87
C ASN A 168 28.78 -47.73 10.44
N ARG A 169 28.66 -47.99 9.11
CA ARG A 169 28.82 -49.29 8.47
C ARG A 169 30.14 -49.38 7.69
#